data_bb21c996544d264fc120852cd1881da8
#
_entry.id   bb21c996544d264fc120852cd1881da8
#
_cell.length_a   1.000
_cell.length_b   1.000
_cell.length_c   1.000
_cell.angle_alpha   90.00
_cell.angle_beta   90.00
_cell.angle_gamma   90.00
#
_symmetry.space_group_name_H-M   'P 1'
#
loop_
_entity.id
_entity.type
_entity.pdbx_description
1 polymer ?
#
loop_
_entity_poly.entity_id
_entity_poly.type
_entity_poly.pdbx_seq_one_letter_code
_entity_poly.pdbx_strand_id
1 'polypeptide(L)'
;MTKATVTGQIVVSSNGTTLHPILQCTIGDVYQNYDGNPASPSNVVPNFEASGATKPKLVMQAYSAEQGASNSFDLSKGTPTWIVSDVTLAFNASHVSTTAFGGVTGHFTEGSDSDGNPTLTVNKNLININSGDSFNIICRVSGAMSNTSLPIQAMYPVYIAEGVTDSKRVNIIATSTKNLFTITEKGGTCTVKAQVTDGNTVTSTGYTFKWYLPDTTSGEWVLKQDSTSATFTINETDVDSSIIVKCEAYKGKEFYASDTQTINDVSDEYILYPNPTDGNDNPVAENFIQNSGGKIVYKPYMRKRGSTANETGVTFSMSLYSNAGVPINSAITKSGNTFTITEAGIREYKGAVYSITGTK
;
A
#
# COMPACT_ATOMS: atom_id res chain seq x y z
N MET A 1 15.13 -15.30 -7.15
CA MET A 1 15.23 -14.49 -5.91
C MET A 1 13.81 -14.19 -5.44
N THR A 2 13.42 -14.71 -4.29
CA THR A 2 12.05 -14.50 -3.77
C THR A 2 12.05 -13.17 -3.01
N LYS A 3 11.36 -12.15 -3.51
CA LYS A 3 11.17 -10.89 -2.80
C LYS A 3 9.91 -10.99 -1.95
N ALA A 4 10.00 -10.66 -0.68
CA ALA A 4 8.87 -10.51 0.23
C ALA A 4 8.69 -9.02 0.51
N THR A 5 7.53 -8.45 0.18
CA THR A 5 7.23 -7.04 0.42
C THR A 5 6.26 -6.91 1.58
N VAL A 6 6.61 -6.09 2.55
CA VAL A 6 5.74 -5.70 3.66
C VAL A 6 5.43 -4.22 3.49
N THR A 7 4.16 -3.86 3.36
CA THR A 7 3.76 -2.46 3.27
C THR A 7 3.84 -1.80 4.64
N GLY A 8 4.73 -0.84 4.79
CA GLY A 8 4.88 -0.04 5.99
C GLY A 8 4.79 1.45 5.67
N GLN A 9 4.40 2.22 6.67
CA GLN A 9 4.32 3.67 6.59
C GLN A 9 5.64 4.29 7.02
N ILE A 10 6.21 5.20 6.21
CA ILE A 10 7.39 5.99 6.56
C ILE A 10 6.94 7.35 7.09
N VAL A 11 7.40 7.73 8.26
CA VAL A 11 7.13 9.03 8.86
C VAL A 11 8.38 9.88 8.81
N VAL A 12 8.25 11.08 8.24
CA VAL A 12 9.30 12.11 8.26
C VAL A 12 8.92 13.15 9.30
N SER A 13 9.78 13.34 10.31
CA SER A 13 9.66 14.42 11.30
C SER A 13 10.67 15.51 10.97
N SER A 14 10.20 16.75 10.82
CA SER A 14 11.04 17.93 10.59
C SER A 14 10.45 19.08 11.37
N ASN A 15 11.25 19.69 12.27
CA ASN A 15 10.90 20.88 13.05
C ASN A 15 9.55 20.83 13.81
N GLY A 16 9.21 19.68 14.37
CA GLY A 16 7.99 19.51 15.18
C GLY A 16 6.77 19.09 14.38
N THR A 17 6.76 19.22 13.05
CA THR A 17 5.64 18.75 12.20
C THR A 17 5.87 17.31 11.80
N THR A 18 5.00 16.41 12.26
CA THR A 18 4.99 15.01 11.80
C THR A 18 4.08 14.89 10.61
N LEU A 19 4.63 14.43 9.47
CA LEU A 19 3.87 14.12 8.27
C LEU A 19 3.78 12.61 8.07
N HIS A 20 2.61 12.17 7.63
CA HIS A 20 2.34 10.81 7.17
C HIS A 20 2.22 10.82 5.64
N PRO A 21 3.31 10.58 4.90
CA PRO A 21 3.23 10.45 3.45
C PRO A 21 2.68 9.09 3.07
N ILE A 22 1.74 9.08 2.14
CA ILE A 22 1.09 7.87 1.62
C ILE A 22 1.11 7.95 0.11
N LEU A 23 1.54 6.88 -0.55
CA LEU A 23 1.41 6.69 -1.99
C LEU A 23 0.45 5.53 -2.24
N GLN A 24 -0.68 5.82 -2.84
CA GLN A 24 -1.77 4.86 -3.05
C GLN A 24 -2.14 4.77 -4.53
N CYS A 25 -2.65 3.62 -4.95
CA CYS A 25 -3.15 3.42 -6.30
C CYS A 25 -4.67 3.35 -6.33
N THR A 26 -5.28 3.96 -7.33
CA THR A 26 -6.74 3.99 -7.50
C THR A 26 -7.37 2.61 -7.76
N ILE A 27 -6.58 1.65 -8.22
CA ILE A 27 -7.05 0.30 -8.56
C ILE A 27 -6.55 -0.78 -7.58
N GLY A 28 -6.10 -0.40 -6.39
CA GLY A 28 -5.47 -1.33 -5.44
C GLY A 28 -4.06 -1.72 -5.90
N ASP A 29 -3.67 -2.97 -5.70
CA ASP A 29 -2.34 -3.43 -6.05
C ASP A 29 -2.03 -3.34 -7.55
N VAL A 30 -0.86 -2.82 -7.88
CA VAL A 30 -0.34 -2.81 -9.25
C VAL A 30 0.47 -4.08 -9.48
N TYR A 31 -0.05 -4.95 -10.30
CA TYR A 31 0.61 -6.19 -10.67
C TYR A 31 0.50 -6.46 -12.16
N GLN A 32 1.44 -7.22 -12.70
CA GLN A 32 1.33 -7.85 -14.02
C GLN A 32 1.95 -9.25 -14.00
N ASN A 33 1.24 -10.18 -14.63
CA ASN A 33 1.76 -11.50 -14.96
C ASN A 33 2.06 -11.56 -16.46
N TYR A 34 3.07 -12.32 -16.86
CA TYR A 34 3.45 -12.46 -18.27
C TYR A 34 3.95 -13.86 -18.57
N ASP A 35 3.93 -14.23 -19.85
CA ASP A 35 4.56 -15.45 -20.36
C ASP A 35 5.72 -15.11 -21.28
N GLY A 36 6.79 -15.91 -21.20
CA GLY A 36 7.92 -15.85 -22.10
C GLY A 36 8.97 -14.80 -21.70
N ASN A 37 9.64 -14.22 -22.70
CA ASN A 37 10.72 -13.27 -22.46
C ASN A 37 10.16 -11.91 -22.00
N PRO A 38 10.57 -11.35 -20.85
CA PRO A 38 10.08 -10.06 -20.37
C PRO A 38 10.34 -8.89 -21.33
N ALA A 39 11.35 -8.96 -22.17
CA ALA A 39 11.60 -7.94 -23.21
C ALA A 39 10.63 -8.04 -24.41
N SER A 40 9.97 -9.18 -24.59
CA SER A 40 8.99 -9.42 -25.65
C SER A 40 7.97 -10.46 -25.16
N PRO A 41 7.14 -10.13 -24.17
CA PRO A 41 6.21 -11.07 -23.57
C PRO A 41 5.12 -11.46 -24.57
N SER A 42 4.77 -12.75 -24.60
CA SER A 42 3.74 -13.28 -25.45
C SER A 42 2.33 -13.00 -24.91
N ASN A 43 2.21 -12.82 -23.61
CA ASN A 43 0.94 -12.59 -22.92
C ASN A 43 1.17 -11.76 -21.67
N VAL A 44 0.33 -10.76 -21.41
CA VAL A 44 0.45 -9.83 -20.27
C VAL A 44 -0.92 -9.64 -19.63
N VAL A 45 -1.02 -9.88 -18.33
CA VAL A 45 -2.29 -9.80 -17.59
C VAL A 45 -2.09 -9.13 -16.23
N PRO A 46 -2.84 -8.03 -15.93
CA PRO A 46 -3.67 -7.24 -16.84
C PRO A 46 -2.81 -6.52 -17.89
N ASN A 47 -3.37 -6.29 -19.06
CA ASN A 47 -2.71 -5.54 -20.11
C ASN A 47 -3.15 -4.06 -20.06
N PHE A 48 -2.29 -3.18 -19.55
CA PHE A 48 -2.59 -1.75 -19.41
C PHE A 48 -2.61 -1.00 -20.74
N GLU A 49 -2.14 -1.61 -21.83
CA GLU A 49 -2.17 -1.04 -23.19
C GLU A 49 -3.41 -1.45 -23.97
N ALA A 50 -4.22 -2.39 -23.45
CA ALA A 50 -5.44 -2.81 -24.09
C ALA A 50 -6.45 -1.66 -24.19
N SER A 51 -7.24 -1.65 -25.27
CA SER A 51 -8.31 -0.65 -25.44
C SER A 51 -9.31 -0.75 -24.29
N GLY A 52 -9.60 0.38 -23.64
CA GLY A 52 -10.52 0.44 -22.50
C GLY A 52 -9.96 -0.12 -21.18
N ALA A 53 -8.67 -0.48 -21.12
CA ALA A 53 -8.05 -0.92 -19.89
C ALA A 53 -8.08 0.18 -18.81
N THR A 54 -8.43 -0.19 -17.59
CA THR A 54 -8.29 0.70 -16.42
C THR A 54 -6.81 0.84 -16.10
N LYS A 55 -6.31 2.07 -16.22
CA LYS A 55 -4.90 2.36 -15.96
C LYS A 55 -4.68 2.63 -14.48
N PRO A 56 -3.64 2.04 -13.86
CA PRO A 56 -3.24 2.40 -12.51
C PRO A 56 -2.88 3.88 -12.43
N LYS A 57 -3.42 4.57 -11.44
CA LYS A 57 -3.06 5.95 -11.12
C LYS A 57 -2.64 6.01 -9.67
N LEU A 58 -1.36 6.31 -9.45
CA LEU A 58 -0.83 6.54 -8.12
C LEU A 58 -1.08 8.00 -7.71
N VAL A 59 -1.40 8.20 -6.44
CA VAL A 59 -1.64 9.52 -5.84
C VAL A 59 -0.78 9.62 -4.59
N MET A 60 0.06 10.65 -4.54
CA MET A 60 0.86 10.98 -3.36
C MET A 60 0.10 11.94 -2.47
N GLN A 61 -0.15 11.54 -1.24
CA GLN A 61 -0.78 12.37 -0.21
C GLN A 61 0.11 12.42 1.03
N ALA A 62 -0.03 13.46 1.82
CA ALA A 62 0.61 13.56 3.12
C ALA A 62 -0.36 14.20 4.11
N TYR A 63 -0.40 13.71 5.34
CA TYR A 63 -1.25 14.22 6.39
C TYR A 63 -0.41 14.76 7.53
N SER A 64 -0.75 15.97 7.99
CA SER A 64 -0.06 16.60 9.11
C SER A 64 -0.76 16.26 10.43
N ALA A 65 0.02 15.83 11.41
CA ALA A 65 -0.49 15.63 12.77
C ALA A 65 -0.99 16.92 13.43
N GLU A 66 -0.51 18.09 12.96
CA GLU A 66 -0.81 19.39 13.56
C GLU A 66 -2.05 20.08 12.97
N GLN A 67 -2.33 19.84 11.69
CA GLN A 67 -3.40 20.55 10.97
C GLN A 67 -4.79 19.92 11.14
N GLY A 68 -4.91 18.84 11.91
CA GLY A 68 -6.13 18.04 11.92
C GLY A 68 -6.29 17.24 10.61
N ALA A 69 -7.04 16.15 10.69
CA ALA A 69 -7.07 15.16 9.62
C ALA A 69 -7.96 15.53 8.42
N SER A 70 -8.74 16.60 8.49
CA SER A 70 -9.73 16.94 7.46
C SER A 70 -9.15 17.34 6.11
N ASN A 71 -7.86 17.70 6.04
CA ASN A 71 -7.22 18.07 4.79
C ASN A 71 -5.83 17.43 4.69
N SER A 72 -5.49 16.91 3.51
CA SER A 72 -4.12 16.53 3.21
C SER A 72 -3.20 17.76 3.30
N PHE A 73 -1.96 17.54 3.70
CA PHE A 73 -0.92 18.57 3.65
C PHE A 73 -0.75 19.05 2.20
N ASP A 74 -0.67 20.35 2.00
CA ASP A 74 -0.56 20.97 0.66
C ASP A 74 0.79 20.64 0.02
N LEU A 75 0.79 19.63 -0.84
CA LEU A 75 1.96 19.21 -1.62
C LEU A 75 2.15 20.03 -2.90
N SER A 76 1.16 20.85 -3.30
CA SER A 76 1.20 21.63 -4.54
C SER A 76 2.31 22.67 -4.59
N LYS A 77 2.83 23.08 -3.41
CA LYS A 77 3.95 24.01 -3.27
C LYS A 77 5.31 23.37 -3.50
N GLY A 78 5.38 22.05 -3.53
CA GLY A 78 6.61 21.31 -3.75
C GLY A 78 6.80 20.88 -5.19
N THR A 79 8.00 20.39 -5.48
CA THR A 79 8.33 19.81 -6.78
C THR A 79 8.38 18.30 -6.64
N PRO A 80 7.46 17.55 -7.29
CA PRO A 80 7.49 16.10 -7.28
C PRO A 80 8.63 15.57 -8.14
N THR A 81 9.23 14.49 -7.70
CA THR A 81 10.18 13.67 -8.45
C THR A 81 9.73 12.22 -8.36
N TRP A 82 9.56 11.58 -9.51
CA TRP A 82 9.17 10.18 -9.59
C TRP A 82 10.38 9.31 -9.88
N ILE A 83 10.55 8.25 -9.12
CA ILE A 83 11.63 7.28 -9.26
C ILE A 83 10.99 5.90 -9.46
N VAL A 84 11.39 5.18 -10.50
CA VAL A 84 10.83 3.88 -10.86
C VAL A 84 12.00 2.92 -11.04
N SER A 85 12.02 1.83 -10.28
CA SER A 85 13.13 0.86 -10.30
C SER A 85 14.49 1.56 -10.21
N ASP A 86 14.62 2.48 -9.23
CA ASP A 86 15.82 3.29 -8.95
C ASP A 86 16.22 4.30 -10.05
N VAL A 87 15.39 4.45 -11.11
CA VAL A 87 15.61 5.41 -12.19
C VAL A 87 14.69 6.61 -12.02
N THR A 88 15.27 7.81 -11.93
CA THR A 88 14.48 9.05 -11.91
C THR A 88 13.83 9.29 -13.28
N LEU A 89 12.50 9.51 -13.27
CA LEU A 89 11.77 9.82 -14.49
C LEU A 89 12.03 11.26 -14.95
N ALA A 90 12.18 11.41 -16.26
CA ALA A 90 12.14 12.69 -16.95
C ALA A 90 10.84 12.78 -17.77
N PHE A 91 10.25 13.99 -17.85
CA PHE A 91 8.98 14.23 -18.54
C PHE A 91 9.15 15.31 -19.61
N ASN A 92 8.34 15.21 -20.66
CA ASN A 92 8.24 16.25 -21.69
C ASN A 92 7.20 17.33 -21.30
N ALA A 93 7.02 18.33 -22.18
CA ALA A 93 6.04 19.39 -21.96
C ALA A 93 4.57 18.92 -21.88
N SER A 94 4.27 17.71 -22.35
CA SER A 94 2.95 17.09 -22.22
C SER A 94 2.86 16.17 -20.99
N HIS A 95 3.81 16.27 -20.06
CA HIS A 95 3.90 15.48 -18.85
C HIS A 95 4.02 13.95 -19.06
N VAL A 96 4.44 13.53 -20.26
CA VAL A 96 4.68 12.12 -20.58
C VAL A 96 6.14 11.78 -20.36
N SER A 97 6.43 10.64 -19.73
CA SER A 97 7.80 10.23 -19.41
C SER A 97 8.64 10.01 -20.68
N THR A 98 9.83 10.62 -20.71
CA THR A 98 10.84 10.44 -21.76
C THR A 98 11.89 9.42 -21.37
N THR A 99 11.93 9.01 -20.12
CA THR A 99 12.79 7.93 -19.63
C THR A 99 12.40 6.62 -20.33
N ALA A 100 13.39 5.94 -20.91
CA ALA A 100 13.17 4.70 -21.61
C ALA A 100 13.44 3.50 -20.71
N PHE A 101 12.54 2.51 -20.75
CA PHE A 101 12.72 1.19 -20.17
C PHE A 101 12.61 0.15 -21.27
N GLY A 102 13.60 -0.72 -21.40
CA GLY A 102 13.68 -1.67 -22.51
C GLY A 102 13.66 -1.00 -23.89
N GLY A 103 14.16 0.25 -24.01
CA GLY A 103 14.12 1.04 -25.23
C GLY A 103 12.79 1.73 -25.53
N VAL A 104 11.78 1.59 -24.66
CA VAL A 104 10.43 2.17 -24.83
C VAL A 104 10.24 3.34 -23.88
N THR A 105 9.69 4.46 -24.38
CA THR A 105 9.34 5.66 -23.60
C THR A 105 7.82 5.76 -23.40
N GLY A 106 7.37 6.73 -22.58
CA GLY A 106 5.95 7.01 -22.41
C GLY A 106 5.21 6.04 -21.49
N HIS A 107 5.92 5.33 -20.61
CA HIS A 107 5.30 4.43 -19.65
C HIS A 107 4.41 5.15 -18.65
N PHE A 108 4.69 6.42 -18.37
CA PHE A 108 4.03 7.17 -17.32
C PHE A 108 3.59 8.55 -17.80
N THR A 109 2.52 9.06 -17.18
CA THR A 109 2.13 10.47 -17.26
C THR A 109 2.03 11.01 -15.84
N GLU A 110 2.78 12.08 -15.54
CA GLU A 110 2.65 12.80 -14.29
C GLU A 110 1.51 13.83 -14.36
N GLY A 111 1.00 14.24 -13.20
CA GLY A 111 -0.02 15.26 -13.08
C GLY A 111 -0.35 15.58 -11.63
N SER A 112 -1.51 16.19 -11.43
CA SER A 112 -2.06 16.44 -10.09
C SER A 112 -3.53 16.06 -10.04
N ASP A 113 -4.02 15.74 -8.84
CA ASP A 113 -5.45 15.61 -8.59
C ASP A 113 -6.10 16.98 -8.34
N SER A 114 -7.40 17.00 -7.99
CA SER A 114 -8.15 18.22 -7.71
C SER A 114 -7.65 18.98 -6.47
N ASP A 115 -6.96 18.31 -5.57
CA ASP A 115 -6.42 18.87 -4.33
C ASP A 115 -4.93 19.29 -4.49
N GLY A 116 -4.37 19.15 -5.70
CA GLY A 116 -2.98 19.50 -6.02
C GLY A 116 -1.98 18.39 -5.63
N ASN A 117 -2.44 17.23 -5.22
CA ASN A 117 -1.55 16.11 -4.89
C ASN A 117 -0.90 15.54 -6.15
N PRO A 118 0.42 15.26 -6.14
CA PRO A 118 1.10 14.67 -7.29
C PRO A 118 0.53 13.30 -7.67
N THR A 119 0.35 13.08 -8.96
CA THR A 119 -0.14 11.81 -9.51
C THR A 119 0.78 11.25 -10.57
N LEU A 120 0.79 9.91 -10.69
CA LEU A 120 1.50 9.19 -11.75
C LEU A 120 0.56 8.14 -12.35
N THR A 121 0.22 8.29 -13.62
CA THR A 121 -0.61 7.33 -14.36
C THR A 121 0.27 6.38 -15.14
N VAL A 122 0.01 5.08 -15.02
CA VAL A 122 0.66 4.03 -15.81
C VAL A 122 -0.02 3.93 -17.17
N ASN A 123 0.72 4.15 -18.25
CA ASN A 123 0.19 4.12 -19.62
C ASN A 123 0.48 2.83 -20.37
N LYS A 124 1.58 2.17 -20.03
CA LYS A 124 2.09 0.99 -20.71
C LYS A 124 2.32 -0.16 -19.75
N ASN A 125 2.47 -1.35 -20.30
CA ASN A 125 2.86 -2.51 -19.52
C ASN A 125 4.23 -2.31 -18.87
N LEU A 126 4.40 -2.85 -17.65
CA LEU A 126 5.52 -2.57 -16.75
C LEU A 126 6.61 -3.65 -16.77
N ILE A 127 6.39 -4.74 -17.49
CA ILE A 127 7.22 -5.96 -17.45
C ILE A 127 8.66 -5.69 -17.86
N ASN A 128 8.89 -4.81 -18.82
CA ASN A 128 10.25 -4.48 -19.30
C ASN A 128 10.98 -3.44 -18.43
N ILE A 129 10.38 -2.95 -17.37
CA ILE A 129 11.01 -1.93 -16.52
C ILE A 129 12.17 -2.52 -15.73
N ASN A 130 11.97 -3.72 -15.16
CA ASN A 130 12.99 -4.39 -14.36
C ASN A 130 13.18 -5.85 -14.81
N SER A 131 13.24 -6.08 -16.13
CA SER A 131 13.49 -7.40 -16.72
C SER A 131 12.58 -8.52 -16.20
N GLY A 132 11.32 -8.19 -15.94
CA GLY A 132 10.32 -9.13 -15.43
C GLY A 132 10.30 -9.32 -13.91
N ASP A 133 11.12 -8.58 -13.17
CA ASP A 133 11.13 -8.58 -11.70
C ASP A 133 10.24 -7.47 -11.12
N SER A 134 9.74 -7.71 -9.92
CA SER A 134 9.03 -6.70 -9.11
C SER A 134 9.95 -5.53 -8.75
N PHE A 135 9.40 -4.33 -8.62
CA PHE A 135 10.13 -3.10 -8.32
C PHE A 135 9.28 -2.11 -7.54
N ASN A 136 9.85 -0.98 -7.16
CA ASN A 136 9.16 0.08 -6.45
C ASN A 136 9.00 1.34 -7.31
N ILE A 137 7.89 2.05 -7.08
CA ILE A 137 7.67 3.42 -7.54
C ILE A 137 7.74 4.32 -6.31
N ILE A 138 8.57 5.35 -6.37
CA ILE A 138 8.77 6.32 -5.28
C ILE A 138 8.34 7.69 -5.78
N CYS A 139 7.53 8.38 -4.99
CA CYS A 139 7.29 9.81 -5.13
C CYS A 139 8.04 10.57 -4.05
N ARG A 140 8.82 11.56 -4.46
CA ARG A 140 9.57 12.46 -3.58
C ARG A 140 9.18 13.89 -3.90
N VAL A 141 8.63 14.61 -2.91
CA VAL A 141 8.21 16.02 -3.06
C VAL A 141 9.16 16.90 -2.27
N SER A 142 9.91 17.74 -2.96
CA SER A 142 10.88 18.66 -2.36
C SER A 142 10.32 20.08 -2.30
N GLY A 143 10.66 20.84 -1.25
CA GLY A 143 10.27 22.24 -1.12
C GLY A 143 8.82 22.51 -0.71
N ALA A 144 8.02 21.47 -0.41
CA ALA A 144 6.66 21.65 0.10
C ALA A 144 6.63 22.21 1.53
N MET A 145 7.70 22.05 2.28
CA MET A 145 7.88 22.63 3.62
C MET A 145 8.89 23.75 3.57
N SER A 146 8.51 24.95 4.05
CA SER A 146 9.33 26.16 3.97
C SER A 146 10.56 26.17 4.89
N ASN A 147 10.58 25.31 5.90
CA ASN A 147 11.58 25.32 6.98
C ASN A 147 12.55 24.13 6.95
N THR A 148 12.51 23.31 5.90
CA THR A 148 13.40 22.17 5.72
C THR A 148 13.67 21.91 4.24
N SER A 149 14.88 21.42 3.96
CA SER A 149 15.26 20.90 2.63
C SER A 149 14.95 19.41 2.47
N LEU A 150 14.45 18.74 3.53
CA LEU A 150 14.12 17.31 3.48
C LEU A 150 12.90 17.09 2.60
N PRO A 151 12.94 16.15 1.67
CA PRO A 151 11.78 15.80 0.86
C PRO A 151 10.77 14.97 1.64
N ILE A 152 9.49 15.13 1.29
CA ILE A 152 8.41 14.24 1.69
C ILE A 152 8.42 13.07 0.70
N GLN A 153 8.51 11.82 1.18
CA GLN A 153 8.68 10.66 0.31
C GLN A 153 7.75 9.52 0.72
N ALA A 154 7.16 8.88 -0.28
CA ALA A 154 6.45 7.61 -0.12
C ALA A 154 6.75 6.66 -1.27
N MET A 155 6.56 5.36 -1.04
CA MET A 155 6.89 4.29 -1.97
C MET A 155 5.68 3.39 -2.20
N TYR A 156 5.60 2.82 -3.41
CA TYR A 156 4.57 1.90 -3.81
C TYR A 156 5.18 0.68 -4.52
N PRO A 157 4.90 -0.57 -4.09
CA PRO A 157 5.41 -1.76 -4.74
C PRO A 157 4.63 -2.09 -6.01
N VAL A 158 5.33 -2.56 -7.02
CA VAL A 158 4.78 -3.13 -8.25
C VAL A 158 5.19 -4.60 -8.33
N TYR A 159 4.20 -5.48 -8.50
CA TYR A 159 4.42 -6.92 -8.52
C TYR A 159 4.43 -7.42 -9.96
N ILE A 160 5.55 -8.04 -10.36
CA ILE A 160 5.70 -8.69 -11.66
C ILE A 160 5.99 -10.17 -11.42
N ALA A 161 5.32 -11.05 -12.18
CA ALA A 161 5.56 -12.49 -12.08
C ALA A 161 5.46 -13.16 -13.46
N GLU A 162 6.34 -14.11 -13.73
CA GLU A 162 6.23 -15.00 -14.89
C GLU A 162 5.14 -16.06 -14.66
N GLY A 163 4.35 -16.33 -15.70
CA GLY A 163 3.26 -17.28 -15.70
C GLY A 163 1.88 -16.64 -15.58
N VAL A 164 1.01 -16.86 -16.56
CA VAL A 164 -0.37 -16.35 -16.61
C VAL A 164 -1.42 -17.43 -16.38
N THR A 165 -1.01 -18.60 -15.93
CA THR A 165 -1.90 -19.77 -15.78
C THR A 165 -3.01 -19.61 -14.73
N ASP A 166 -2.89 -18.62 -13.85
CA ASP A 166 -3.98 -18.26 -12.91
C ASP A 166 -4.15 -16.74 -12.87
N SER A 167 -4.91 -16.25 -13.83
CA SER A 167 -5.23 -14.81 -13.98
C SER A 167 -6.39 -14.35 -13.09
N LYS A 168 -6.89 -15.22 -12.21
CA LYS A 168 -8.01 -14.94 -11.32
C LYS A 168 -7.55 -14.10 -10.14
N ARG A 169 -8.10 -12.91 -10.00
CA ARG A 169 -7.80 -12.00 -8.90
C ARG A 169 -9.03 -11.26 -8.41
N VAL A 170 -8.97 -10.83 -7.18
CA VAL A 170 -9.81 -9.80 -6.62
C VAL A 170 -8.90 -8.63 -6.26
N ASN A 171 -9.27 -7.43 -6.63
CA ASN A 171 -8.60 -6.20 -6.20
C ASN A 171 -9.58 -5.37 -5.39
N ILE A 172 -9.16 -4.91 -4.23
CA ILE A 172 -9.89 -3.93 -3.44
C ILE A 172 -9.47 -2.55 -3.92
N ILE A 173 -10.41 -1.81 -4.48
CA ILE A 173 -10.18 -0.46 -5.01
C ILE A 173 -10.89 0.59 -4.16
N ALA A 174 -10.35 1.81 -4.13
CA ALA A 174 -11.02 2.95 -3.52
C ALA A 174 -12.22 3.37 -4.38
N THR A 175 -13.34 3.74 -3.73
CA THR A 175 -14.50 4.33 -4.43
C THR A 175 -14.38 5.84 -4.56
N SER A 176 -13.59 6.47 -3.69
CA SER A 176 -13.30 7.91 -3.72
C SER A 176 -12.01 8.16 -4.48
N THR A 177 -11.94 9.25 -5.23
CA THR A 177 -10.70 9.78 -5.82
C THR A 177 -9.96 10.70 -4.87
N LYS A 178 -10.63 11.10 -3.79
CA LYS A 178 -10.11 11.91 -2.68
C LYS A 178 -9.98 10.99 -1.46
N ASN A 179 -8.89 11.10 -0.74
CA ASN A 179 -8.62 10.30 0.46
C ASN A 179 -8.56 8.78 0.27
N LEU A 180 -8.62 8.29 -0.95
CA LEU A 180 -8.51 6.86 -1.34
C LEU A 180 -8.90 5.87 -0.21
N PHE A 181 -7.91 5.23 0.43
CA PHE A 181 -8.07 4.25 1.52
C PHE A 181 -7.84 4.89 2.90
N THR A 182 -8.26 6.16 3.08
CA THR A 182 -7.96 6.93 4.29
C THR A 182 -9.22 7.59 4.83
N ILE A 183 -9.48 7.41 6.13
CA ILE A 183 -10.51 8.14 6.89
C ILE A 183 -9.83 9.40 7.45
N THR A 184 -10.39 10.58 7.15
CA THR A 184 -9.77 11.87 7.48
C THR A 184 -10.55 12.68 8.49
N GLU A 185 -11.78 12.27 8.80
CA GLU A 185 -12.69 13.01 9.68
C GLU A 185 -13.26 12.11 10.77
N LYS A 186 -13.38 12.63 11.98
CA LYS A 186 -14.04 11.94 13.08
C LYS A 186 -15.51 11.63 12.72
N GLY A 187 -15.92 10.38 12.89
CA GLY A 187 -17.21 9.87 12.42
C GLY A 187 -17.27 9.65 10.91
N GLY A 188 -16.14 9.78 10.21
CA GLY A 188 -16.03 9.55 8.77
C GLY A 188 -16.05 8.06 8.40
N THR A 189 -16.04 7.80 7.10
CA THR A 189 -16.07 6.44 6.55
C THR A 189 -15.11 6.30 5.38
N CYS A 190 -14.63 5.07 5.16
CA CYS A 190 -13.93 4.68 3.94
C CYS A 190 -14.77 3.61 3.23
N THR A 191 -15.19 3.87 1.99
CA THR A 191 -15.89 2.88 1.17
C THR A 191 -14.95 2.33 0.12
N VAL A 192 -14.83 1.01 0.10
CA VAL A 192 -14.02 0.24 -0.86
C VAL A 192 -14.91 -0.60 -1.77
N LYS A 193 -14.36 -1.02 -2.89
CA LYS A 193 -15.08 -1.86 -3.86
C LYS A 193 -14.18 -3.00 -4.33
N ALA A 194 -14.73 -4.22 -4.36
CA ALA A 194 -14.07 -5.35 -4.98
C ALA A 194 -14.23 -5.31 -6.50
N GLN A 195 -13.14 -5.54 -7.21
CA GLN A 195 -13.12 -5.84 -8.65
C GLN A 195 -12.53 -7.22 -8.86
N VAL A 196 -13.24 -8.06 -9.58
CA VAL A 196 -12.74 -9.37 -9.99
C VAL A 196 -12.10 -9.24 -11.36
N THR A 197 -10.92 -9.78 -11.52
CA THR A 197 -10.20 -9.88 -12.79
C THR A 197 -10.11 -11.35 -13.18
N ASP A 198 -10.47 -11.66 -14.43
CA ASP A 198 -10.29 -12.96 -15.07
C ASP A 198 -9.65 -12.71 -16.44
N GLY A 199 -8.36 -12.98 -16.56
CA GLY A 199 -7.56 -12.51 -17.68
C GLY A 199 -7.61 -10.98 -17.78
N ASN A 200 -8.03 -10.48 -18.95
CA ASN A 200 -8.20 -9.03 -19.18
C ASN A 200 -9.61 -8.50 -18.88
N THR A 201 -10.50 -9.36 -18.35
CA THR A 201 -11.87 -8.95 -18.02
C THR A 201 -11.92 -8.48 -16.57
N VAL A 202 -12.36 -7.24 -16.36
CA VAL A 202 -12.57 -6.66 -15.03
C VAL A 202 -14.07 -6.47 -14.81
N THR A 203 -14.59 -7.00 -13.71
CA THR A 203 -16.01 -6.92 -13.35
C THR A 203 -16.21 -6.83 -11.84
N SER A 204 -17.36 -6.33 -11.42
CA SER A 204 -17.82 -6.39 -10.03
C SER A 204 -19.20 -7.07 -9.92
N THR A 205 -19.63 -7.76 -10.97
CA THR A 205 -20.95 -8.42 -11.02
C THR A 205 -20.81 -9.90 -11.28
N GLY A 206 -21.79 -10.68 -10.85
CA GLY A 206 -21.81 -12.13 -11.02
C GLY A 206 -21.05 -12.90 -9.94
N TYR A 207 -20.65 -12.24 -8.87
CA TYR A 207 -19.98 -12.80 -7.73
C TYR A 207 -20.69 -12.46 -6.42
N THR A 208 -20.43 -13.27 -5.39
CA THR A 208 -20.73 -12.96 -3.99
C THR A 208 -19.44 -12.56 -3.30
N PHE A 209 -19.49 -11.51 -2.50
CA PHE A 209 -18.33 -10.96 -1.80
C PHE A 209 -18.50 -11.10 -0.30
N LYS A 210 -17.48 -11.67 0.34
CA LYS A 210 -17.38 -11.74 1.80
C LYS A 210 -16.31 -10.78 2.27
N TRP A 211 -16.71 -9.83 3.11
CA TRP A 211 -15.82 -8.84 3.67
C TRP A 211 -15.56 -9.10 5.14
N TYR A 212 -14.30 -8.98 5.52
CA TYR A 212 -13.84 -9.28 6.85
C TYR A 212 -12.99 -8.14 7.38
N LEU A 213 -13.11 -7.90 8.69
CA LEU A 213 -12.17 -7.12 9.48
C LEU A 213 -11.52 -8.03 10.53
N PRO A 214 -10.28 -7.80 10.93
CA PRO A 214 -9.68 -8.56 12.01
C PRO A 214 -10.33 -8.16 13.35
N ASP A 215 -10.48 -9.12 14.22
CA ASP A 215 -10.72 -8.85 15.64
C ASP A 215 -9.45 -8.28 16.25
N THR A 216 -9.53 -7.11 16.88
CA THR A 216 -8.37 -6.39 17.40
C THR A 216 -7.66 -7.09 18.54
N THR A 217 -8.31 -8.07 19.19
CA THR A 217 -7.76 -8.82 20.33
C THR A 217 -7.13 -10.13 19.89
N SER A 218 -7.86 -10.91 19.07
CA SER A 218 -7.40 -12.25 18.64
C SER A 218 -6.64 -12.24 17.31
N GLY A 219 -6.83 -11.21 16.48
CA GLY A 219 -6.31 -11.14 15.10
C GLY A 219 -7.07 -12.05 14.12
N GLU A 220 -8.13 -12.72 14.55
CA GLU A 220 -8.95 -13.59 13.69
C GLU A 220 -9.88 -12.76 12.79
N TRP A 221 -10.16 -13.28 11.60
CA TRP A 221 -11.05 -12.63 10.65
C TRP A 221 -12.51 -12.73 11.09
N VAL A 222 -13.17 -11.60 11.28
CA VAL A 222 -14.61 -11.50 11.57
C VAL A 222 -15.36 -11.10 10.30
N LEU A 223 -16.29 -11.95 9.86
CA LEU A 223 -17.17 -11.67 8.73
C LEU A 223 -18.07 -10.48 9.06
N LYS A 224 -18.02 -9.43 8.24
CA LYS A 224 -18.82 -8.21 8.37
C LYS A 224 -19.94 -8.11 7.34
N GLN A 225 -19.70 -8.62 6.13
CA GLN A 225 -20.68 -8.63 5.06
C GLN A 225 -20.53 -9.89 4.20
N ASP A 226 -21.67 -10.49 3.81
CA ASP A 226 -21.77 -11.59 2.83
C ASP A 226 -22.92 -11.25 1.88
N SER A 227 -22.61 -10.77 0.69
CA SER A 227 -23.63 -10.30 -0.25
C SER A 227 -23.11 -10.20 -1.69
N THR A 228 -24.01 -9.95 -2.65
CA THR A 228 -23.65 -9.66 -4.04
C THR A 228 -23.17 -8.22 -4.24
N SER A 229 -23.27 -7.35 -3.21
CA SER A 229 -22.70 -6.01 -3.26
C SER A 229 -21.18 -6.09 -3.23
N ALA A 230 -20.55 -5.55 -4.27
CA ALA A 230 -19.10 -5.44 -4.33
C ALA A 230 -18.55 -4.33 -3.43
N THR A 231 -19.38 -3.47 -2.85
CA THR A 231 -18.94 -2.36 -1.99
C THR A 231 -19.06 -2.70 -0.52
N PHE A 232 -18.08 -2.24 0.25
CA PHE A 232 -18.05 -2.35 1.70
C PHE A 232 -17.64 -1.01 2.31
N THR A 233 -18.31 -0.59 3.38
CA THR A 233 -18.02 0.66 4.09
C THR A 233 -17.45 0.35 5.46
N ILE A 234 -16.30 0.94 5.76
CA ILE A 234 -15.60 0.87 7.04
C ILE A 234 -15.83 2.21 7.76
N ASN A 235 -16.25 2.17 9.01
CA ASN A 235 -16.44 3.36 9.82
C ASN A 235 -15.16 3.69 10.58
N GLU A 236 -14.96 4.96 10.91
CA GLU A 236 -13.85 5.43 11.75
C GLU A 236 -13.75 4.63 13.06
N THR A 237 -14.88 4.31 13.68
CA THR A 237 -14.93 3.53 14.93
C THR A 237 -14.45 2.07 14.79
N ASP A 238 -14.30 1.56 13.57
CA ASP A 238 -13.74 0.23 13.30
C ASP A 238 -12.21 0.26 13.17
N VAL A 239 -11.59 1.45 13.19
CA VAL A 239 -10.18 1.66 12.82
C VAL A 239 -9.43 2.44 13.89
N ASP A 240 -8.47 1.77 14.56
CA ASP A 240 -7.51 2.43 15.45
C ASP A 240 -6.23 2.76 14.67
N SER A 241 -6.13 3.93 14.05
CA SER A 241 -5.03 4.39 13.18
C SER A 241 -4.92 3.66 11.85
N SER A 242 -5.00 2.32 11.81
CA SER A 242 -5.08 1.54 10.58
C SER A 242 -5.69 0.16 10.81
N ILE A 243 -6.37 -0.36 9.79
CA ILE A 243 -6.92 -1.72 9.79
C ILE A 243 -6.71 -2.36 8.42
N ILE A 244 -6.57 -3.69 8.41
CA ILE A 244 -6.54 -4.46 7.17
C ILE A 244 -7.96 -4.95 6.90
N VAL A 245 -8.52 -4.62 5.75
CA VAL A 245 -9.77 -5.20 5.24
C VAL A 245 -9.45 -6.35 4.30
N LYS A 246 -10.19 -7.46 4.41
CA LYS A 246 -10.09 -8.61 3.51
C LYS A 246 -11.37 -8.78 2.73
N CYS A 247 -11.26 -9.06 1.44
CA CYS A 247 -12.36 -9.44 0.57
C CYS A 247 -12.10 -10.80 -0.05
N GLU A 248 -13.08 -11.68 0.02
CA GLU A 248 -13.11 -12.95 -0.72
C GLU A 248 -14.25 -12.88 -1.74
N ALA A 249 -13.98 -13.23 -2.99
CA ALA A 249 -14.99 -13.38 -4.03
C ALA A 249 -15.32 -14.87 -4.26
N TYR A 250 -16.60 -15.15 -4.50
CA TYR A 250 -17.13 -16.47 -4.80
C TYR A 250 -17.95 -16.41 -6.09
N LYS A 251 -17.77 -17.42 -6.95
CA LYS A 251 -18.64 -17.66 -8.11
C LYS A 251 -19.57 -18.82 -7.79
N GLY A 252 -20.81 -18.49 -7.46
CA GLY A 252 -21.72 -19.48 -6.86
C GLY A 252 -21.23 -19.88 -5.45
N LYS A 253 -20.87 -21.15 -5.26
CA LYS A 253 -20.30 -21.65 -3.99
C LYS A 253 -18.80 -21.83 -4.01
N GLU A 254 -18.16 -21.65 -5.15
CA GLU A 254 -16.72 -21.85 -5.32
C GLU A 254 -15.97 -20.58 -4.96
N PHE A 255 -14.94 -20.73 -4.11
CA PHE A 255 -13.98 -19.68 -3.84
C PHE A 255 -13.26 -19.32 -5.13
N TYR A 256 -13.15 -18.03 -5.43
CA TYR A 256 -12.54 -17.52 -6.64
C TYR A 256 -11.16 -16.92 -6.39
N ALA A 257 -11.09 -15.91 -5.54
CA ALA A 257 -9.86 -15.25 -5.12
C ALA A 257 -10.11 -14.37 -3.89
N SER A 258 -9.06 -13.90 -3.27
CA SER A 258 -9.12 -12.94 -2.16
C SER A 258 -8.06 -11.87 -2.30
N ASP A 259 -8.31 -10.73 -1.63
CA ASP A 259 -7.40 -9.60 -1.54
C ASP A 259 -7.49 -8.95 -0.17
N THR A 260 -6.45 -8.22 0.21
CA THR A 260 -6.41 -7.44 1.45
C THR A 260 -5.93 -6.03 1.16
N GLN A 261 -6.55 -5.05 1.81
CA GLN A 261 -6.18 -3.64 1.67
C GLN A 261 -6.08 -2.98 3.05
N THR A 262 -5.05 -2.16 3.25
CA THR A 262 -4.93 -1.36 4.46
C THR A 262 -5.78 -0.09 4.34
N ILE A 263 -6.61 0.16 5.34
CA ILE A 263 -7.35 1.41 5.54
C ILE A 263 -6.67 2.17 6.66
N ASN A 264 -6.35 3.43 6.43
CA ASN A 264 -5.73 4.31 7.42
C ASN A 264 -6.78 5.23 8.03
N ASP A 265 -6.71 5.43 9.34
CA ASP A 265 -7.41 6.50 10.03
C ASP A 265 -6.41 7.56 10.49
N VAL A 266 -6.54 8.76 9.95
CA VAL A 266 -5.75 9.93 10.32
C VAL A 266 -6.57 10.92 11.14
N SER A 267 -7.83 10.59 11.47
CA SER A 267 -8.71 11.39 12.33
C SER A 267 -8.38 11.22 13.82
N ASP A 268 -7.69 10.13 14.20
CA ASP A 268 -7.40 9.78 15.59
C ASP A 268 -6.53 10.79 16.33
N GLU A 269 -6.76 10.87 17.65
CA GLU A 269 -5.97 11.70 18.58
C GLU A 269 -4.53 11.19 18.70
N TYR A 270 -4.29 9.90 18.46
CA TYR A 270 -3.00 9.24 18.60
C TYR A 270 -2.49 8.71 17.27
N ILE A 271 -1.17 8.69 17.16
CA ILE A 271 -0.46 8.14 16.00
C ILE A 271 0.43 7.01 16.50
N LEU A 272 0.32 5.83 15.88
CA LEU A 272 1.18 4.70 16.14
C LEU A 272 2.31 4.64 15.12
N TYR A 273 3.53 4.45 15.62
CA TYR A 273 4.76 4.34 14.83
C TYR A 273 5.30 2.92 14.96
N PRO A 274 5.42 2.15 13.88
CA PRO A 274 5.89 0.76 13.94
C PRO A 274 7.38 0.65 14.27
N ASN A 275 8.20 1.67 13.93
CA ASN A 275 9.64 1.75 14.21
C ASN A 275 10.40 0.45 13.87
N PRO A 276 10.44 0.02 12.59
CA PRO A 276 11.15 -1.18 12.18
C PRO A 276 12.68 -0.98 12.18
N THR A 277 13.41 -2.03 12.61
CA THR A 277 14.87 -2.08 12.59
C THR A 277 15.36 -3.43 12.03
N ASP A 278 16.66 -3.51 11.66
CA ASP A 278 17.30 -4.73 11.14
C ASP A 278 17.68 -5.77 12.23
N GLY A 279 17.36 -5.48 13.48
CA GLY A 279 17.73 -6.29 14.64
C GLY A 279 19.08 -5.94 15.27
N ASN A 280 19.82 -4.98 14.70
CA ASN A 280 20.97 -4.30 15.31
C ASN A 280 20.62 -2.86 15.67
N ASP A 281 19.31 -2.56 15.75
CA ASP A 281 18.71 -1.26 16.00
C ASP A 281 18.97 -0.20 14.92
N ASN A 282 19.48 -0.60 13.75
CA ASN A 282 19.54 0.32 12.60
C ASN A 282 18.15 0.45 11.98
N PRO A 283 17.65 1.67 11.73
CA PRO A 283 16.38 1.86 11.08
C PRO A 283 16.36 1.17 9.71
N VAL A 284 15.30 0.45 9.41
CA VAL A 284 15.06 -0.12 8.09
C VAL A 284 14.21 0.88 7.31
N ALA A 285 14.76 1.44 6.23
CA ALA A 285 14.07 2.42 5.40
C ALA A 285 12.82 1.84 4.72
N GLU A 286 12.76 0.51 4.63
CA GLU A 286 11.71 -0.28 3.99
C GLU A 286 11.40 -1.49 4.87
N ASN A 287 10.13 -1.88 4.93
CA ASN A 287 9.71 -3.13 5.59
C ASN A 287 10.11 -4.33 4.73
N PHE A 288 11.41 -4.54 4.57
CA PHE A 288 11.96 -5.44 3.60
C PHE A 288 13.08 -6.29 4.20
N ILE A 289 12.98 -7.62 4.04
CA ILE A 289 14.02 -8.55 4.45
C ILE A 289 14.80 -8.98 3.21
N GLN A 290 15.97 -8.38 3.01
CA GLN A 290 16.79 -8.57 1.80
C GLN A 290 17.49 -9.91 1.70
N ASN A 291 17.87 -10.54 2.82
CA ASN A 291 18.77 -11.67 2.84
C ASN A 291 18.16 -12.89 3.51
N SER A 292 18.57 -14.08 3.05
CA SER A 292 18.30 -15.33 3.75
C SER A 292 18.84 -15.25 5.18
N GLY A 293 17.99 -15.56 6.17
CA GLY A 293 18.30 -15.43 7.59
C GLY A 293 18.13 -14.02 8.16
N GLY A 294 17.70 -13.05 7.34
CA GLY A 294 17.39 -11.70 7.80
C GLY A 294 16.17 -11.64 8.70
N LYS A 295 16.01 -10.53 9.41
CA LYS A 295 14.87 -10.25 10.27
C LYS A 295 14.51 -8.77 10.27
N ILE A 296 13.25 -8.47 10.59
CA ILE A 296 12.80 -7.14 10.98
C ILE A 296 12.35 -7.20 12.43
N VAL A 297 12.73 -6.18 13.19
CA VAL A 297 12.34 -6.00 14.59
C VAL A 297 11.55 -4.72 14.71
N TYR A 298 10.29 -4.84 15.10
CA TYR A 298 9.41 -3.71 15.36
C TYR A 298 9.45 -3.36 16.83
N LYS A 299 9.72 -2.08 17.15
CA LYS A 299 9.65 -1.49 18.48
C LYS A 299 8.64 -0.33 18.45
N PRO A 300 7.34 -0.63 18.38
CA PRO A 300 6.32 0.40 18.18
C PRO A 300 6.24 1.36 19.36
N TYR A 301 5.89 2.59 19.05
CA TYR A 301 5.53 3.60 20.04
C TYR A 301 4.33 4.40 19.54
N MET A 302 3.63 5.06 20.47
CA MET A 302 2.45 5.87 20.19
C MET A 302 2.69 7.30 20.68
N ARG A 303 2.19 8.27 19.93
CA ARG A 303 2.22 9.69 20.31
C ARG A 303 0.86 10.31 20.13
N LYS A 304 0.53 11.27 20.98
CA LYS A 304 -0.60 12.15 20.73
C LYS A 304 -0.28 13.05 19.54
N ARG A 305 -1.27 13.34 18.69
CA ARG A 305 -1.11 14.27 17.55
C ARG A 305 -0.57 15.62 18.05
N GLY A 306 0.43 16.15 17.35
CA GLY A 306 1.11 17.39 17.75
C GLY A 306 2.11 17.25 18.90
N SER A 307 2.31 16.04 19.46
CA SER A 307 3.29 15.79 20.53
C SER A 307 4.54 15.08 20.00
N THR A 308 5.70 15.47 20.51
CA THR A 308 6.98 14.76 20.27
C THR A 308 7.28 13.69 21.31
N ALA A 309 6.52 13.69 22.44
CA ALA A 309 6.71 12.74 23.53
C ALA A 309 5.98 11.41 23.22
N ASN A 310 6.66 10.29 23.48
CA ASN A 310 6.03 8.99 23.40
C ASN A 310 5.08 8.79 24.59
N GLU A 311 3.90 8.23 24.30
CA GLU A 311 2.93 7.86 25.34
C GLU A 311 3.48 6.70 26.19
N THR A 312 3.24 6.78 27.49
CA THR A 312 3.61 5.73 28.45
C THR A 312 2.39 4.87 28.80
N GLY A 313 2.65 3.64 29.27
CA GLY A 313 1.58 2.70 29.65
C GLY A 313 0.83 2.09 28.45
N VAL A 314 1.34 2.23 27.23
CA VAL A 314 0.76 1.62 26.03
C VAL A 314 1.18 0.16 25.92
N THR A 315 0.19 -0.70 25.66
CA THR A 315 0.40 -2.11 25.31
C THR A 315 0.24 -2.29 23.82
N PHE A 316 1.16 -3.01 23.18
CA PHE A 316 1.10 -3.28 21.74
C PHE A 316 0.80 -4.73 21.43
N SER A 317 0.00 -4.94 20.38
CA SER A 317 -0.22 -6.24 19.75
C SER A 317 0.13 -6.14 18.27
N MET A 318 0.50 -7.28 17.67
CA MET A 318 0.81 -7.37 16.24
C MET A 318 0.15 -8.61 15.67
N SER A 319 -0.49 -8.46 14.53
CA SER A 319 -1.02 -9.54 13.70
C SER A 319 -0.32 -9.54 12.34
N LEU A 320 -0.06 -10.73 11.81
CA LEU A 320 0.60 -10.93 10.53
C LEU A 320 -0.24 -11.82 9.64
N TYR A 321 -0.40 -11.43 8.38
CA TYR A 321 -1.20 -12.13 7.38
C TYR A 321 -0.36 -12.36 6.12
N SER A 322 -0.57 -13.49 5.45
CA SER A 322 -0.05 -13.69 4.09
C SER A 322 -0.73 -12.73 3.11
N ASN A 323 -0.20 -12.58 1.91
CA ASN A 323 -0.82 -11.77 0.85
C ASN A 323 -2.23 -12.29 0.45
N ALA A 324 -2.55 -13.55 0.74
CA ALA A 324 -3.88 -14.11 0.57
C ALA A 324 -4.79 -13.91 1.81
N GLY A 325 -4.35 -13.13 2.80
CA GLY A 325 -5.11 -12.83 4.01
C GLY A 325 -5.19 -13.99 5.02
N VAL A 326 -4.32 -14.99 4.91
CA VAL A 326 -4.25 -16.08 5.91
C VAL A 326 -3.44 -15.61 7.11
N PRO A 327 -3.95 -15.73 8.37
CA PRO A 327 -3.17 -15.40 9.55
C PRO A 327 -1.91 -16.27 9.66
N ILE A 328 -0.78 -15.64 9.86
CA ILE A 328 0.53 -16.30 10.04
C ILE A 328 1.24 -15.79 11.29
N ASN A 329 0.47 -15.55 12.35
CA ASN A 329 0.96 -14.98 13.61
C ASN A 329 2.05 -15.83 14.29
N SER A 330 2.15 -17.13 13.97
CA SER A 330 3.24 -18.02 14.42
C SER A 330 4.62 -17.58 13.91
N ALA A 331 4.68 -16.74 12.86
CA ALA A 331 5.93 -16.16 12.36
C ALA A 331 6.41 -14.96 13.20
N ILE A 332 5.61 -14.49 14.18
CA ILE A 332 5.96 -13.38 15.08
C ILE A 332 6.58 -13.94 16.36
N THR A 333 7.78 -13.49 16.69
CA THR A 333 8.34 -13.68 18.03
C THR A 333 8.15 -12.40 18.83
N LYS A 334 7.38 -12.47 19.93
CA LYS A 334 7.08 -11.33 20.81
C LYS A 334 7.95 -11.37 22.08
N SER A 335 8.53 -10.23 22.46
CA SER A 335 9.21 -10.00 23.74
C SER A 335 8.83 -8.61 24.26
N GLY A 336 7.97 -8.55 25.27
CA GLY A 336 7.37 -7.28 25.72
C GLY A 336 6.62 -6.58 24.58
N ASN A 337 7.00 -5.34 24.30
CA ASN A 337 6.48 -4.54 23.19
C ASN A 337 7.35 -4.64 21.92
N THR A 338 8.21 -5.64 21.82
CA THR A 338 9.06 -5.88 20.65
C THR A 338 8.55 -7.09 19.86
N PHE A 339 8.43 -6.95 18.57
CA PHE A 339 7.97 -8.00 17.65
C PHE A 339 9.05 -8.28 16.60
N THR A 340 9.44 -9.53 16.47
CA THR A 340 10.47 -9.95 15.51
C THR A 340 9.84 -10.87 14.46
N ILE A 341 10.07 -10.54 13.20
CA ILE A 341 9.68 -11.36 12.03
C ILE A 341 10.96 -11.74 11.30
N THR A 342 11.14 -13.07 11.09
CA THR A 342 12.30 -13.58 10.36
C THR A 342 11.93 -13.90 8.92
N GLU A 343 12.90 -13.82 8.03
CA GLU A 343 12.73 -14.21 6.62
C GLU A 343 12.22 -15.66 6.51
N ALA A 344 12.77 -16.57 7.32
CA ALA A 344 12.35 -17.97 7.34
C ALA A 344 10.86 -18.15 7.71
N GLY A 345 10.32 -17.29 8.59
CA GLY A 345 8.92 -17.35 9.02
C GLY A 345 7.92 -16.93 7.96
N ILE A 346 8.34 -16.11 6.98
CA ILE A 346 7.45 -15.59 5.94
C ILE A 346 7.84 -16.00 4.51
N ARG A 347 8.91 -16.76 4.34
CA ARG A 347 9.46 -17.14 3.03
C ARG A 347 8.44 -17.85 2.14
N GLU A 348 7.69 -18.81 2.69
CA GLU A 348 6.72 -19.60 1.93
C GLU A 348 5.54 -18.78 1.39
N TYR A 349 5.24 -17.65 2.05
CA TYR A 349 4.13 -16.75 1.68
C TYR A 349 4.55 -15.67 0.69
N LYS A 350 5.83 -15.57 0.33
CA LYS A 350 6.40 -14.57 -0.60
C LYS A 350 6.11 -13.12 -0.21
N GLY A 351 5.76 -12.87 1.05
CA GLY A 351 5.41 -11.57 1.60
C GLY A 351 4.38 -11.69 2.71
N ALA A 352 4.21 -10.62 3.47
CA ALA A 352 3.23 -10.57 4.55
C ALA A 352 2.74 -9.13 4.75
N VAL A 353 1.49 -9.01 5.18
CA VAL A 353 0.87 -7.76 5.63
C VAL A 353 0.78 -7.81 7.14
N TYR A 354 1.13 -6.72 7.81
CA TYR A 354 1.05 -6.65 9.28
C TYR A 354 0.08 -5.57 9.74
N SER A 355 -0.47 -5.78 10.93
CA SER A 355 -1.20 -4.78 11.70
C SER A 355 -0.59 -4.71 13.10
N ILE A 356 -0.31 -3.49 13.59
CA ILE A 356 0.11 -3.25 14.98
C ILE A 356 -0.94 -2.36 15.62
N THR A 357 -1.45 -2.77 16.77
CA THR A 357 -2.42 -2.02 17.57
C THR A 357 -1.77 -1.60 18.88
N GLY A 358 -1.89 -0.33 19.24
CA GLY A 358 -1.49 0.21 20.55
C GLY A 358 -2.74 0.51 21.39
N THR A 359 -2.78 0.00 22.60
CA THR A 359 -3.86 0.25 23.56
C THR A 359 -3.30 0.95 24.80
N LYS A 360 -3.93 2.08 25.15
CA LYS A 360 -3.59 2.90 26.34
C LYS A 360 -4.64 2.75 27.42
#